data_b666314365435daabb714cee7616ad17
#
_entry.id   b666314365435daabb714cee7616ad17
#
_cell.length_a   1.000
_cell.length_b   1.000
_cell.length_c   1.000
_cell.angle_alpha   90.00
_cell.angle_beta   90.00
_cell.angle_gamma   90.00
#
_symmetry.space_group_name_H-M   'P 1'
#
loop_
_entity.id
_entity.type
_entity.pdbx_description
1 polymer ?
#
loop_
_entity_poly.entity_id
_entity_poly.type
_entity_poly.pdbx_seq_one_letter_code
_entity_poly.pdbx_strand_id
1 'polypeptide(L)'
;MKKTLCAAALAAVLGWTGAARADEGVIRIGFITDMSGLSADADGPGGAEAIKMAVADLGGVVAGKKVEVLVADHQNRADIASSRAREWLDQKGVNMLIAGANSAAALAMAKVAEEKKTPFFVVSAGASELTNSQCTPYTVHYVYDTVSLARGTARAMLKEGNKDWFFLTVDHAFGQALERDASTVVQAEGGTVKGRVRHPLNTADFSSFILQAQASGASVLGLANSASDTSNAVKAAAEFGLTPKMKIAGLLVLITDIHALGLPAAQGMYLTTAWYWDQDDASRQWAARFEEKMKKKPSMLQAGDYSATTTYLKAVAATGSTDGDTVMKWLKANPVNDFFVKDGRIRADGLMVHDMFLMQVKAPAESKGPWDYYKLVARAPGDQIYTSPAKSTCRLMKP
;
A
#
# COMPACT_ATOMS: atom_id res chain seq x y z
N MET A 1 -14.35 9.62 87.82
CA MET A 1 -13.57 10.43 86.84
C MET A 1 -12.69 9.48 86.04
N LYS A 2 -13.10 9.06 84.84
CA LYS A 2 -12.30 8.24 83.92
C LYS A 2 -12.39 8.90 82.57
N LYS A 3 -11.26 9.42 82.07
CA LYS A 3 -11.12 10.01 80.72
C LYS A 3 -10.83 8.90 79.72
N THR A 4 -11.66 8.76 78.72
CA THR A 4 -11.48 7.81 77.59
C THR A 4 -10.87 8.59 76.44
N LEU A 5 -9.67 8.22 75.98
CA LEU A 5 -9.04 8.70 74.74
C LEU A 5 -9.56 7.86 73.59
N CYS A 6 -10.15 8.50 72.57
CA CYS A 6 -10.39 7.92 71.28
C CYS A 6 -9.18 8.15 70.35
N ALA A 7 -8.51 7.10 69.97
CA ALA A 7 -7.48 7.13 68.94
C ALA A 7 -8.15 6.93 67.57
N ALA A 8 -8.07 7.92 66.70
CA ALA A 8 -8.49 7.85 65.29
C ALA A 8 -7.36 7.24 64.45
N ALA A 9 -7.57 6.07 63.87
CA ALA A 9 -6.66 5.46 62.92
C ALA A 9 -6.97 5.99 61.52
N LEU A 10 -6.07 6.79 60.93
CA LEU A 10 -6.08 7.16 59.52
C LEU A 10 -5.55 5.99 58.69
N ALA A 11 -6.40 5.33 57.94
CA ALA A 11 -6.00 4.35 56.94
C ALA A 11 -5.60 5.10 55.65
N ALA A 12 -4.29 5.17 55.36
CA ALA A 12 -3.78 5.66 54.07
C ALA A 12 -4.02 4.60 52.97
N VAL A 13 -4.99 4.85 52.11
CA VAL A 13 -5.18 4.07 50.88
C VAL A 13 -4.13 4.53 49.89
N LEU A 14 -3.04 3.80 49.75
CA LEU A 14 -2.08 3.93 48.65
C LEU A 14 -2.74 3.38 47.40
N GLY A 15 -3.28 4.27 46.59
CA GLY A 15 -3.72 3.96 45.23
C GLY A 15 -2.52 3.55 44.37
N TRP A 16 -2.38 2.27 44.07
CA TRP A 16 -1.52 1.80 43.00
C TRP A 16 -2.13 2.21 41.68
N THR A 17 -1.68 3.34 41.12
CA THR A 17 -1.81 3.64 39.71
C THR A 17 -0.83 2.73 38.99
N GLY A 18 -1.27 1.54 38.61
CA GLY A 18 -0.53 0.67 37.70
C GLY A 18 -0.47 1.34 36.32
N ALA A 19 0.54 2.19 36.12
CA ALA A 19 0.95 2.51 34.76
C ALA A 19 1.32 1.18 34.11
N ALA A 20 0.58 0.78 33.07
CA ALA A 20 0.95 -0.36 32.25
C ALA A 20 2.37 -0.07 31.71
N ARG A 21 3.35 -0.69 32.31
CA ARG A 21 4.72 -0.67 31.80
C ARG A 21 4.67 -1.31 30.44
N ALA A 22 4.94 -0.55 29.37
CA ALA A 22 5.35 -1.12 28.11
C ALA A 22 6.47 -2.12 28.43
N ASP A 23 6.33 -3.35 27.95
CA ASP A 23 7.29 -4.41 28.16
C ASP A 23 8.57 -4.01 27.41
N GLU A 24 9.53 -3.42 28.14
CA GLU A 24 10.75 -2.81 27.56
C GLU A 24 11.63 -3.82 26.80
N GLY A 25 11.31 -5.12 26.90
CA GLY A 25 12.03 -6.23 26.29
C GLY A 25 11.53 -6.67 24.92
N VAL A 26 10.44 -6.09 24.36
CA VAL A 26 9.81 -6.57 23.12
C VAL A 26 9.57 -5.42 22.15
N ILE A 27 9.89 -5.65 20.88
CA ILE A 27 9.50 -4.78 19.76
C ILE A 27 8.23 -5.35 19.14
N ARG A 28 7.14 -4.58 19.09
CA ARG A 28 5.87 -5.03 18.49
C ARG A 28 5.56 -4.27 17.21
N ILE A 29 5.33 -5.04 16.15
CA ILE A 29 4.88 -4.56 14.84
C ILE A 29 3.41 -4.90 14.70
N GLY A 30 2.57 -3.90 14.44
CA GLY A 30 1.14 -4.06 14.25
C GLY A 30 0.77 -3.96 12.77
N PHE A 31 0.30 -5.05 12.16
CA PHE A 31 -0.21 -5.09 10.80
C PHE A 31 -1.74 -5.09 10.80
N ILE A 32 -2.33 -4.03 10.25
CA ILE A 32 -3.78 -3.87 10.16
C ILE A 32 -4.17 -3.77 8.68
N THR A 33 -4.87 -4.77 8.17
CA THR A 33 -5.23 -4.90 6.75
C THR A 33 -6.60 -5.55 6.58
N ASP A 34 -7.03 -5.79 5.34
CA ASP A 34 -8.16 -6.62 5.00
C ASP A 34 -7.72 -8.09 4.99
N MET A 35 -8.12 -8.85 6.01
CA MET A 35 -7.74 -10.27 6.16
C MET A 35 -8.75 -11.25 5.56
N SER A 36 -9.99 -10.81 5.33
CA SER A 36 -11.10 -11.70 4.96
C SER A 36 -11.99 -11.20 3.83
N GLY A 37 -11.81 -9.94 3.39
CA GLY A 37 -12.65 -9.32 2.36
C GLY A 37 -12.01 -9.29 0.97
N LEU A 38 -12.43 -8.30 0.18
CA LEU A 38 -12.07 -8.09 -1.23
C LEU A 38 -10.55 -8.09 -1.49
N SER A 39 -9.77 -7.48 -0.60
CA SER A 39 -8.33 -7.31 -0.76
C SER A 39 -7.50 -8.34 0.01
N ALA A 40 -8.13 -9.34 0.63
CA ALA A 40 -7.42 -10.32 1.44
C ALA A 40 -6.39 -11.12 0.63
N ASP A 41 -6.70 -11.49 -0.62
CA ASP A 41 -5.76 -12.19 -1.49
C ASP A 41 -4.59 -11.31 -1.96
N ALA A 42 -4.83 -10.01 -2.07
CA ALA A 42 -3.83 -9.04 -2.52
C ALA A 42 -2.75 -8.79 -1.47
N ASP A 43 -3.12 -8.67 -0.17
CA ASP A 43 -2.20 -8.23 0.88
C ASP A 43 -2.42 -8.92 2.24
N GLY A 44 -3.59 -9.39 2.57
CA GLY A 44 -3.97 -9.95 3.87
C GLY A 44 -3.01 -10.99 4.46
N PRO A 45 -3.30 -12.31 4.37
CA PRO A 45 -2.42 -13.36 4.91
C PRO A 45 -1.02 -13.35 4.30
N GLY A 46 -0.90 -12.96 3.02
CA GLY A 46 0.39 -12.87 2.33
C GLY A 46 1.29 -11.77 2.90
N GLY A 47 0.73 -10.59 3.17
CA GLY A 47 1.47 -9.49 3.82
C GLY A 47 1.92 -9.88 5.23
N ALA A 48 1.03 -10.49 6.02
CA ALA A 48 1.38 -11.00 7.35
C ALA A 48 2.53 -12.02 7.31
N GLU A 49 2.55 -12.93 6.32
CA GLU A 49 3.66 -13.89 6.16
C GLU A 49 4.95 -13.20 5.73
N ALA A 50 4.91 -12.23 4.82
CA ALA A 50 6.08 -11.46 4.40
C ALA A 50 6.73 -10.70 5.58
N ILE A 51 5.91 -10.08 6.45
CA ILE A 51 6.38 -9.44 7.69
C ILE A 51 7.06 -10.44 8.61
N LYS A 52 6.46 -11.63 8.81
CA LYS A 52 7.07 -12.70 9.63
C LYS A 52 8.38 -13.22 9.04
N MET A 53 8.46 -13.33 7.70
CA MET A 53 9.71 -13.70 7.03
C MET A 53 10.81 -12.67 7.28
N ALA A 54 10.50 -11.37 7.22
CA ALA A 54 11.45 -10.29 7.50
C ALA A 54 11.98 -10.36 8.95
N VAL A 55 11.10 -10.61 9.90
CA VAL A 55 11.47 -10.81 11.31
C VAL A 55 12.35 -12.03 11.49
N ALA A 56 12.00 -13.16 10.85
CA ALA A 56 12.76 -14.41 10.95
C ALA A 56 14.17 -14.26 10.35
N ASP A 57 14.31 -13.58 9.21
CA ASP A 57 15.59 -13.34 8.55
C ASP A 57 16.54 -12.45 9.37
N LEU A 58 15.99 -11.64 10.27
CA LEU A 58 16.75 -10.86 11.25
C LEU A 58 16.96 -11.63 12.59
N GLY A 59 16.67 -12.92 12.63
CA GLY A 59 16.86 -13.79 13.80
C GLY A 59 15.81 -13.63 14.89
N GLY A 60 14.71 -12.90 14.65
CA GLY A 60 13.62 -12.71 15.62
C GLY A 60 13.96 -11.80 16.81
N VAL A 61 15.19 -11.27 16.87
CA VAL A 61 15.71 -10.40 17.93
C VAL A 61 16.47 -9.23 17.32
N VAL A 62 16.12 -8.00 17.69
CA VAL A 62 16.76 -6.79 17.21
C VAL A 62 17.09 -5.88 18.39
N ALA A 63 18.33 -5.35 18.44
CA ALA A 63 18.83 -4.56 19.57
C ALA A 63 18.62 -5.24 20.92
N GLY A 64 18.78 -6.57 20.99
CA GLY A 64 18.59 -7.37 22.20
C GLY A 64 17.13 -7.61 22.60
N LYS A 65 16.16 -7.16 21.81
CA LYS A 65 14.73 -7.29 22.07
C LYS A 65 14.07 -8.27 21.10
N LYS A 66 13.19 -9.14 21.62
CA LYS A 66 12.35 -10.02 20.79
C LYS A 66 11.41 -9.19 19.91
N VAL A 67 11.22 -9.62 18.66
CA VAL A 67 10.25 -8.99 17.74
C VAL A 67 8.97 -9.83 17.69
N GLU A 68 7.83 -9.17 17.92
CA GLU A 68 6.49 -9.77 17.83
C GLU A 68 5.66 -9.07 16.77
N VAL A 69 4.85 -9.85 16.03
CA VAL A 69 3.95 -9.35 14.98
C VAL A 69 2.51 -9.57 15.43
N LEU A 70 1.75 -8.49 15.52
CA LEU A 70 0.31 -8.50 15.73
C LEU A 70 -0.39 -8.28 14.40
N VAL A 71 -1.47 -9.03 14.14
CA VAL A 71 -2.25 -8.94 12.90
C VAL A 71 -3.71 -8.71 13.23
N ALA A 72 -4.37 -7.79 12.53
CA ALA A 72 -5.79 -7.53 12.67
C ALA A 72 -6.47 -7.28 11.33
N ASP A 73 -7.73 -7.71 11.26
CA ASP A 73 -8.64 -7.43 10.17
C ASP A 73 -9.42 -6.14 10.42
N HIS A 74 -9.30 -5.17 9.50
CA HIS A 74 -10.09 -3.95 9.56
C HIS A 74 -11.42 -4.06 8.80
N GLN A 75 -11.68 -5.18 8.11
CA GLN A 75 -12.94 -5.45 7.40
C GLN A 75 -13.33 -4.32 6.42
N ASN A 76 -12.36 -3.71 5.78
CA ASN A 76 -12.50 -2.52 4.92
C ASN A 76 -13.17 -1.29 5.59
N ARG A 77 -13.06 -1.17 6.93
CA ARG A 77 -13.67 -0.10 7.73
C ARG A 77 -12.60 0.75 8.40
N ALA A 78 -12.63 2.06 8.14
CA ALA A 78 -11.69 3.04 8.69
C ALA A 78 -11.81 3.21 10.23
N ASP A 79 -13.04 3.10 10.77
CA ASP A 79 -13.30 3.18 12.21
C ASP A 79 -12.72 1.97 12.96
N ILE A 80 -12.83 0.76 12.39
CA ILE A 80 -12.22 -0.45 12.96
C ILE A 80 -10.70 -0.32 12.93
N ALA A 81 -10.12 0.10 11.79
CA ALA A 81 -8.68 0.26 11.65
C ALA A 81 -8.10 1.26 12.66
N SER A 82 -8.70 2.45 12.78
CA SER A 82 -8.21 3.49 13.70
C SER A 82 -8.41 3.10 15.17
N SER A 83 -9.53 2.45 15.52
CA SER A 83 -9.79 1.95 16.88
C SER A 83 -8.79 0.86 17.27
N ARG A 84 -8.49 -0.07 16.37
CA ARG A 84 -7.49 -1.13 16.60
C ARG A 84 -6.08 -0.55 16.72
N ALA A 85 -5.72 0.40 15.87
CA ALA A 85 -4.43 1.09 15.97
C ALA A 85 -4.28 1.78 17.33
N ARG A 86 -5.29 2.52 17.78
CA ARG A 86 -5.30 3.19 19.07
C ARG A 86 -5.17 2.20 20.24
N GLU A 87 -5.98 1.13 20.25
CA GLU A 87 -5.90 0.07 21.25
C GLU A 87 -4.48 -0.51 21.35
N TRP A 88 -3.87 -0.83 20.20
CA TRP A 88 -2.56 -1.44 20.18
C TRP A 88 -1.45 -0.51 20.65
N LEU A 89 -1.52 0.77 20.30
CA LEU A 89 -0.56 1.77 20.75
C LEU A 89 -0.70 2.07 22.24
N ASP A 90 -1.94 2.15 22.76
CA ASP A 90 -2.20 2.50 24.16
C ASP A 90 -2.04 1.30 25.11
N GLN A 91 -2.35 0.08 24.67
CA GLN A 91 -2.48 -1.06 25.58
C GLN A 91 -1.52 -2.21 25.28
N LYS A 92 -1.03 -2.34 24.03
CA LYS A 92 -0.16 -3.45 23.62
C LYS A 92 1.29 -3.03 23.42
N GLY A 93 1.61 -1.74 23.52
CA GLY A 93 2.96 -1.24 23.32
C GLY A 93 3.51 -1.49 21.90
N VAL A 94 2.68 -1.35 20.88
CA VAL A 94 3.11 -1.44 19.48
C VAL A 94 4.04 -0.28 19.15
N ASN A 95 5.17 -0.57 18.53
CA ASN A 95 6.23 0.40 18.23
C ASN A 95 6.23 0.84 16.75
N MET A 96 5.58 0.08 15.88
CA MET A 96 5.41 0.36 14.46
C MET A 96 4.06 -0.15 13.99
N LEU A 97 3.36 0.64 13.18
CA LEU A 97 2.16 0.20 12.48
C LEU A 97 2.44 0.02 10.98
N ILE A 98 1.84 -1.00 10.39
CA ILE A 98 1.78 -1.18 8.94
C ILE A 98 0.31 -1.20 8.52
N ALA A 99 -0.05 -0.38 7.52
CA ALA A 99 -1.34 -0.42 6.87
C ALA A 99 -1.26 -1.22 5.58
N GLY A 100 -2.12 -2.20 5.48
CA GLY A 100 -2.42 -2.89 4.24
C GLY A 100 -3.44 -2.13 3.39
N ALA A 101 -4.32 -2.85 2.71
CA ALA A 101 -5.34 -2.30 1.83
C ALA A 101 -6.27 -1.28 2.51
N ASN A 102 -6.94 -0.46 1.68
CA ASN A 102 -7.92 0.56 2.04
C ASN A 102 -7.34 1.93 2.48
N SER A 103 -7.38 2.89 1.54
CA SER A 103 -6.83 4.23 1.77
C SER A 103 -7.58 5.03 2.86
N ALA A 104 -8.88 4.84 3.04
CA ALA A 104 -9.61 5.50 4.12
C ALA A 104 -9.17 4.99 5.50
N ALA A 105 -8.92 3.68 5.62
CA ALA A 105 -8.34 3.07 6.81
C ALA A 105 -6.93 3.61 7.09
N ALA A 106 -6.06 3.66 6.07
CA ALA A 106 -4.71 4.19 6.21
C ALA A 106 -4.69 5.66 6.63
N LEU A 107 -5.55 6.51 6.03
CA LEU A 107 -5.68 7.92 6.41
C LEU A 107 -6.16 8.10 7.87
N ALA A 108 -7.08 7.26 8.33
CA ALA A 108 -7.52 7.28 9.73
C ALA A 108 -6.43 6.79 10.69
N MET A 109 -5.69 5.74 10.34
CA MET A 109 -4.56 5.23 11.11
C MET A 109 -3.40 6.25 11.17
N ALA A 110 -3.13 6.98 10.07
CA ALA A 110 -2.09 8.00 10.02
C ALA A 110 -2.28 9.10 11.08
N LYS A 111 -3.53 9.51 11.35
CA LYS A 111 -3.85 10.48 12.40
C LYS A 111 -3.58 9.90 13.80
N VAL A 112 -3.92 8.63 14.02
CA VAL A 112 -3.63 7.95 15.30
C VAL A 112 -2.11 7.81 15.50
N ALA A 113 -1.38 7.42 14.45
CA ALA A 113 0.07 7.29 14.49
C ALA A 113 0.76 8.65 14.76
N GLU A 114 0.27 9.74 14.17
CA GLU A 114 0.77 11.09 14.43
C GLU A 114 0.55 11.50 15.88
N GLU A 115 -0.66 11.30 16.42
CA GLU A 115 -1.00 11.58 17.83
C GLU A 115 -0.09 10.83 18.79
N LYS A 116 0.23 9.58 18.46
CA LYS A 116 1.05 8.68 19.30
C LYS A 116 2.54 8.71 18.96
N LYS A 117 2.96 9.53 18.01
CA LYS A 117 4.36 9.64 17.53
C LYS A 117 4.97 8.28 17.14
N THR A 118 4.19 7.45 16.46
CA THR A 118 4.58 6.09 16.11
C THR A 118 4.88 5.98 14.63
N PRO A 119 6.02 5.38 14.21
CA PRO A 119 6.30 5.08 12.81
C PRO A 119 5.16 4.27 12.18
N PHE A 120 4.63 4.76 11.08
CA PHE A 120 3.51 4.17 10.38
C PHE A 120 3.84 3.99 8.90
N PHE A 121 3.93 2.75 8.46
CA PHE A 121 4.22 2.39 7.08
C PHE A 121 2.94 2.04 6.34
N VAL A 122 2.76 2.63 5.17
CA VAL A 122 1.63 2.36 4.29
C VAL A 122 2.15 1.61 3.07
N VAL A 123 1.74 0.35 2.93
CA VAL A 123 2.22 -0.55 1.87
C VAL A 123 1.19 -0.67 0.76
N SER A 124 -0.04 -1.03 1.07
CA SER A 124 -1.06 -1.36 0.06
C SER A 124 -2.11 -0.29 -0.17
N ALA A 125 -2.21 0.72 0.69
CA ALA A 125 -3.13 1.84 0.46
C ALA A 125 -2.42 2.93 -0.36
N GLY A 126 -3.06 3.41 -1.45
CA GLY A 126 -2.37 4.22 -2.45
C GLY A 126 -2.71 5.70 -2.49
N ALA A 127 -3.69 6.20 -1.71
CA ALA A 127 -4.15 7.59 -1.83
C ALA A 127 -3.02 8.61 -1.66
N SER A 128 -2.82 9.46 -2.67
CA SER A 128 -1.73 10.45 -2.69
C SER A 128 -1.85 11.51 -1.60
N GLU A 129 -3.01 11.67 -0.96
CA GLU A 129 -3.22 12.53 0.20
C GLU A 129 -2.32 12.17 1.39
N LEU A 130 -1.93 10.90 1.54
CA LEU A 130 -1.06 10.40 2.63
C LEU A 130 0.29 11.12 2.70
N THR A 131 0.80 11.63 1.57
CA THR A 131 2.07 12.36 1.46
C THR A 131 1.90 13.77 0.89
N ASN A 132 0.65 14.19 0.73
CA ASN A 132 0.30 15.55 0.31
C ASN A 132 -0.53 16.24 1.40
N SER A 133 -1.83 16.48 1.15
CA SER A 133 -2.68 17.30 2.04
C SER A 133 -2.87 16.74 3.44
N GLN A 134 -2.70 15.42 3.64
CA GLN A 134 -2.85 14.73 4.93
C GLN A 134 -1.55 14.06 5.40
N CYS A 135 -0.41 14.57 4.97
CA CYS A 135 0.90 14.08 5.41
C CYS A 135 1.13 14.26 6.90
N THR A 136 1.82 13.32 7.52
CA THR A 136 2.22 13.36 8.92
C THR A 136 3.73 13.12 9.06
N PRO A 137 4.38 13.57 10.15
CA PRO A 137 5.81 13.34 10.36
C PRO A 137 6.18 11.86 10.50
N TYR A 138 5.21 11.00 10.86
CA TYR A 138 5.41 9.60 11.19
C TYR A 138 4.92 8.63 10.11
N THR A 139 4.24 9.10 9.06
CA THR A 139 3.80 8.27 7.95
C THR A 139 4.91 8.08 6.92
N VAL A 140 5.10 6.83 6.48
CA VAL A 140 5.94 6.46 5.34
C VAL A 140 5.05 5.75 4.31
N HIS A 141 4.82 6.37 3.15
CA HIS A 141 4.10 5.79 2.02
C HIS A 141 5.11 5.04 1.15
N TYR A 142 5.12 3.70 1.25
CA TYR A 142 6.32 2.92 0.97
C TYR A 142 6.41 2.37 -0.45
N VAL A 143 5.33 1.82 -0.99
CA VAL A 143 5.39 1.04 -2.24
C VAL A 143 5.01 1.86 -3.47
N TYR A 144 3.91 2.57 -3.43
CA TYR A 144 3.36 3.37 -4.53
C TYR A 144 2.36 4.40 -4.01
N ASP A 145 2.04 5.37 -4.84
CA ASP A 145 0.89 6.24 -4.66
C ASP A 145 0.05 6.31 -5.95
N THR A 146 -1.14 6.90 -5.89
CA THR A 146 -2.01 7.04 -7.04
C THR A 146 -1.42 7.90 -8.16
N VAL A 147 -0.50 8.81 -7.83
CA VAL A 147 0.21 9.64 -8.83
C VAL A 147 1.19 8.80 -9.63
N SER A 148 1.98 7.94 -8.96
CA SER A 148 2.97 7.08 -9.63
C SER A 148 2.30 6.05 -10.54
N LEU A 149 1.21 5.43 -10.08
CA LEU A 149 0.40 4.51 -10.89
C LEU A 149 -0.16 5.20 -12.14
N ALA A 150 -0.76 6.38 -11.94
CA ALA A 150 -1.35 7.17 -13.02
C ALA A 150 -0.29 7.60 -14.04
N ARG A 151 0.84 8.14 -13.59
CA ARG A 151 1.90 8.63 -14.49
C ARG A 151 2.53 7.50 -15.30
N GLY A 152 2.81 6.37 -14.69
CA GLY A 152 3.40 5.25 -15.40
C GLY A 152 2.48 4.73 -16.51
N THR A 153 1.26 4.37 -16.14
CA THR A 153 0.30 3.73 -17.07
C THR A 153 -0.26 4.72 -18.09
N ALA A 154 -0.74 5.91 -17.65
CA ALA A 154 -1.38 6.85 -18.57
C ALA A 154 -0.40 7.44 -19.59
N ARG A 155 0.82 7.81 -19.18
CA ARG A 155 1.83 8.31 -20.11
C ARG A 155 2.18 7.34 -21.22
N ALA A 156 2.27 6.05 -20.90
CA ALA A 156 2.54 5.03 -21.90
C ALA A 156 1.45 4.97 -22.95
N MET A 157 0.20 4.93 -22.52
CA MET A 157 -0.96 4.87 -23.38
C MET A 157 -1.09 6.13 -24.26
N LEU A 158 -0.82 7.31 -23.68
CA LEU A 158 -0.85 8.59 -24.40
C LEU A 158 0.24 8.68 -25.48
N LYS A 159 1.46 8.18 -25.20
CA LYS A 159 2.56 8.10 -26.18
C LYS A 159 2.23 7.19 -27.37
N GLU A 160 1.41 6.18 -27.18
CA GLU A 160 0.89 5.32 -28.24
C GLU A 160 -0.29 5.94 -29.00
N GLY A 161 -0.66 7.18 -28.71
CA GLY A 161 -1.76 7.89 -29.38
C GLY A 161 -3.15 7.64 -28.78
N ASN A 162 -3.25 6.90 -27.66
CA ASN A 162 -4.51 6.59 -26.98
C ASN A 162 -4.94 7.78 -26.10
N LYS A 163 -5.57 8.79 -26.68
CA LYS A 163 -5.81 10.09 -26.03
C LYS A 163 -7.17 10.26 -25.35
N ASP A 164 -8.18 9.51 -25.79
CA ASP A 164 -9.56 9.67 -25.29
C ASP A 164 -9.86 8.62 -24.22
N TRP A 165 -10.09 9.08 -22.99
CA TRP A 165 -10.22 8.22 -21.82
C TRP A 165 -11.63 8.26 -21.21
N PHE A 166 -12.10 7.12 -20.77
CA PHE A 166 -13.26 6.97 -19.90
C PHE A 166 -12.83 6.25 -18.63
N PHE A 167 -13.20 6.77 -17.46
CA PHE A 167 -12.83 6.14 -16.19
C PHE A 167 -13.97 5.33 -15.61
N LEU A 168 -13.63 4.11 -15.16
CA LEU A 168 -14.47 3.25 -14.36
C LEU A 168 -13.87 3.19 -12.96
N THR A 169 -14.56 3.82 -11.98
CA THR A 169 -13.96 4.19 -10.70
C THR A 169 -14.73 3.57 -9.55
N VAL A 170 -14.02 2.89 -8.63
CA VAL A 170 -14.62 2.45 -7.38
C VAL A 170 -14.91 3.66 -6.48
N ASP A 171 -16.12 3.76 -5.94
CA ASP A 171 -16.59 4.94 -5.19
C ASP A 171 -16.11 4.94 -3.74
N HIS A 172 -14.80 5.05 -3.55
CA HIS A 172 -14.18 5.30 -2.24
C HIS A 172 -12.83 6.05 -2.39
N ALA A 173 -12.18 6.38 -1.28
CA ALA A 173 -11.01 7.26 -1.23
C ALA A 173 -9.90 6.90 -2.24
N PHE A 174 -9.56 5.61 -2.39
CA PHE A 174 -8.55 5.16 -3.34
C PHE A 174 -8.96 5.42 -4.79
N GLY A 175 -10.16 4.96 -5.19
CA GLY A 175 -10.63 5.11 -6.57
C GLY A 175 -10.76 6.58 -6.98
N GLN A 176 -11.30 7.41 -6.10
CA GLN A 176 -11.43 8.85 -6.32
C GLN A 176 -10.06 9.55 -6.46
N ALA A 177 -9.08 9.18 -5.63
CA ALA A 177 -7.72 9.70 -5.75
C ALA A 177 -7.08 9.27 -7.07
N LEU A 178 -7.20 7.98 -7.44
CA LEU A 178 -6.61 7.44 -8.66
C LEU A 178 -7.25 8.03 -9.93
N GLU A 179 -8.58 8.17 -9.98
CA GLU A 179 -9.29 8.85 -11.07
C GLU A 179 -8.82 10.30 -11.22
N ARG A 180 -8.77 11.05 -10.12
CA ARG A 180 -8.31 12.44 -10.12
C ARG A 180 -6.88 12.56 -10.64
N ASP A 181 -5.96 11.75 -10.10
CA ASP A 181 -4.55 11.82 -10.43
C ASP A 181 -4.31 11.36 -11.88
N ALA A 182 -5.02 10.32 -12.36
CA ALA A 182 -4.95 9.88 -13.75
C ALA A 182 -5.56 10.91 -14.71
N SER A 183 -6.72 11.49 -14.38
CA SER A 183 -7.34 12.57 -15.18
C SER A 183 -6.40 13.77 -15.33
N THR A 184 -5.69 14.14 -14.24
CA THR A 184 -4.69 15.21 -14.26
C THR A 184 -3.55 14.91 -15.23
N VAL A 185 -3.04 13.68 -15.23
CA VAL A 185 -1.98 13.27 -16.14
C VAL A 185 -2.48 13.24 -17.59
N VAL A 186 -3.66 12.66 -17.84
CA VAL A 186 -4.26 12.59 -19.17
C VAL A 186 -4.41 13.99 -19.77
N GLN A 187 -4.97 14.93 -19.03
CA GLN A 187 -5.17 16.31 -19.51
C GLN A 187 -3.84 17.06 -19.69
N ALA A 188 -2.90 16.92 -18.75
CA ALA A 188 -1.60 17.59 -18.84
C ALA A 188 -0.74 17.13 -20.03
N GLU A 189 -0.93 15.87 -20.47
CA GLU A 189 -0.20 15.27 -21.59
C GLU A 189 -1.00 15.32 -22.92
N GLY A 190 -2.06 16.16 -22.98
CA GLY A 190 -2.84 16.41 -24.19
C GLY A 190 -3.87 15.36 -24.54
N GLY A 191 -4.30 14.55 -23.59
CA GLY A 191 -5.43 13.63 -23.72
C GLY A 191 -6.75 14.27 -23.26
N THR A 192 -7.85 13.59 -23.47
CA THR A 192 -9.21 14.03 -23.13
C THR A 192 -9.90 13.00 -22.25
N VAL A 193 -10.54 13.46 -21.18
CA VAL A 193 -11.45 12.62 -20.38
C VAL A 193 -12.86 12.75 -20.96
N LYS A 194 -13.34 11.73 -21.67
CA LYS A 194 -14.67 11.68 -22.30
C LYS A 194 -15.80 11.46 -21.31
N GLY A 195 -15.48 10.89 -20.15
CA GLY A 195 -16.47 10.63 -19.11
C GLY A 195 -15.92 9.74 -17.99
N ARG A 196 -16.78 9.50 -17.04
CA ARG A 196 -16.50 8.64 -15.89
C ARG A 196 -17.79 8.06 -15.34
N VAL A 197 -17.67 6.88 -14.72
CA VAL A 197 -18.75 6.28 -13.95
C VAL A 197 -18.18 5.67 -12.69
N ARG A 198 -18.93 5.74 -11.60
CA ARG A 198 -18.55 5.18 -10.31
C ARG A 198 -19.38 3.96 -9.98
N HIS A 199 -18.72 2.97 -9.38
CA HIS A 199 -19.38 1.75 -8.91
C HIS A 199 -19.11 1.54 -7.41
N PRO A 200 -20.03 0.89 -6.67
CA PRO A 200 -19.80 0.49 -5.29
C PRO A 200 -18.62 -0.48 -5.17
N LEU A 201 -18.00 -0.51 -4.00
CA LEU A 201 -17.00 -1.52 -3.67
C LEU A 201 -17.63 -2.93 -3.72
N ASN A 202 -16.89 -3.92 -4.23
CA ASN A 202 -17.33 -5.30 -4.38
C ASN A 202 -18.54 -5.47 -5.33
N THR A 203 -18.46 -4.78 -6.48
CA THR A 203 -19.47 -4.88 -7.53
C THR A 203 -19.35 -6.22 -8.25
N ALA A 204 -20.46 -6.97 -8.32
CA ALA A 204 -20.50 -8.26 -9.01
C ALA A 204 -20.82 -8.11 -10.51
N ASP A 205 -21.68 -7.18 -10.89
CA ASP A 205 -22.12 -6.96 -12.29
C ASP A 205 -21.66 -5.58 -12.79
N PHE A 206 -20.81 -5.62 -13.80
CA PHE A 206 -20.28 -4.44 -14.47
C PHE A 206 -20.96 -4.10 -15.80
N SER A 207 -21.97 -4.84 -16.21
CA SER A 207 -22.61 -4.71 -17.53
C SER A 207 -23.04 -3.28 -17.86
N SER A 208 -23.77 -2.63 -16.97
CA SER A 208 -24.25 -1.26 -17.18
C SER A 208 -23.12 -0.23 -17.24
N PHE A 209 -22.05 -0.44 -16.49
CA PHE A 209 -20.86 0.44 -16.49
C PHE A 209 -20.06 0.29 -17.79
N ILE A 210 -19.91 -0.92 -18.28
CA ILE A 210 -19.21 -1.20 -19.56
C ILE A 210 -19.99 -0.63 -20.75
N LEU A 211 -21.33 -0.70 -20.76
CA LEU A 211 -22.15 -0.08 -21.78
C LEU A 211 -21.99 1.45 -21.80
N GLN A 212 -21.89 2.09 -20.65
CA GLN A 212 -21.60 3.54 -20.57
C GLN A 212 -20.21 3.88 -21.12
N ALA A 213 -19.20 3.08 -20.79
CA ALA A 213 -17.86 3.22 -21.35
C ALA A 213 -17.88 3.08 -22.88
N GLN A 214 -18.58 2.08 -23.42
CA GLN A 214 -18.72 1.90 -24.85
C GLN A 214 -19.42 3.08 -25.55
N ALA A 215 -20.48 3.61 -24.94
CA ALA A 215 -21.23 4.73 -25.49
C ALA A 215 -20.44 6.05 -25.48
N SER A 216 -19.38 6.17 -24.68
CA SER A 216 -18.54 7.37 -24.56
C SER A 216 -17.70 7.64 -25.82
N GLY A 217 -17.45 6.63 -26.66
CA GLY A 217 -16.54 6.72 -27.79
C GLY A 217 -15.06 6.91 -27.41
N ALA A 218 -14.69 6.67 -26.16
CA ALA A 218 -13.30 6.73 -25.70
C ALA A 218 -12.47 5.59 -26.30
N SER A 219 -11.17 5.79 -26.47
CA SER A 219 -10.22 4.78 -26.93
C SER A 219 -9.58 4.00 -25.78
N VAL A 220 -9.72 4.49 -24.54
CA VAL A 220 -9.15 3.86 -23.32
C VAL A 220 -10.21 3.77 -22.23
N LEU A 221 -10.32 2.59 -21.62
CA LEU A 221 -10.99 2.37 -20.35
C LEU A 221 -9.94 2.39 -19.24
N GLY A 222 -9.90 3.48 -18.47
CA GLY A 222 -9.06 3.61 -17.28
C GLY A 222 -9.76 2.98 -16.07
N LEU A 223 -9.21 1.88 -15.57
CA LEU A 223 -9.73 1.18 -14.39
C LEU A 223 -9.15 1.81 -13.12
N ALA A 224 -9.91 2.71 -12.49
CA ALA A 224 -9.57 3.30 -11.19
C ALA A 224 -10.22 2.49 -10.05
N ASN A 225 -9.93 1.21 -10.02
CA ASN A 225 -10.38 0.21 -9.05
C ASN A 225 -9.25 -0.79 -8.78
N SER A 226 -9.49 -1.87 -8.06
CA SER A 226 -8.49 -2.88 -7.71
C SER A 226 -9.12 -4.22 -7.36
N ALA A 227 -8.28 -5.26 -7.26
CA ALA A 227 -8.65 -6.61 -6.84
C ALA A 227 -9.79 -7.21 -7.70
N SER A 228 -10.79 -7.86 -7.06
CA SER A 228 -11.87 -8.52 -7.80
C SER A 228 -12.74 -7.54 -8.61
N ASP A 229 -12.86 -6.26 -8.22
CA ASP A 229 -13.58 -5.26 -9.01
C ASP A 229 -12.89 -5.03 -10.37
N THR A 230 -11.55 -4.96 -10.40
CA THR A 230 -10.78 -4.90 -11.65
C THR A 230 -11.00 -6.15 -12.50
N SER A 231 -10.88 -7.32 -11.88
CA SER A 231 -11.05 -8.60 -12.60
C SER A 231 -12.44 -8.75 -13.20
N ASN A 232 -13.49 -8.38 -12.46
CA ASN A 232 -14.87 -8.43 -12.93
C ASN A 232 -15.13 -7.41 -14.05
N ALA A 233 -14.57 -6.19 -13.93
CA ALA A 233 -14.67 -5.17 -15.00
C ALA A 233 -14.00 -5.63 -16.30
N VAL A 234 -12.81 -6.27 -16.22
CA VAL A 234 -12.09 -6.80 -17.39
C VAL A 234 -12.87 -7.93 -18.05
N LYS A 235 -13.43 -8.87 -17.27
CA LYS A 235 -14.27 -9.95 -17.78
C LYS A 235 -15.51 -9.40 -18.50
N ALA A 236 -16.22 -8.46 -17.86
CA ALA A 236 -17.36 -7.81 -18.49
C ALA A 236 -16.98 -7.06 -19.77
N ALA A 237 -15.85 -6.34 -19.79
CA ALA A 237 -15.37 -5.68 -21.00
C ALA A 237 -15.11 -6.65 -22.15
N ALA A 238 -14.57 -7.84 -21.87
CA ALA A 238 -14.36 -8.89 -22.85
C ALA A 238 -15.69 -9.49 -23.35
N GLU A 239 -16.63 -9.81 -22.45
CA GLU A 239 -17.95 -10.36 -22.74
C GLU A 239 -18.78 -9.41 -23.63
N PHE A 240 -18.73 -8.11 -23.39
CA PHE A 240 -19.40 -7.10 -24.21
C PHE A 240 -18.63 -6.70 -25.48
N GLY A 241 -17.52 -7.38 -25.79
CA GLY A 241 -16.72 -7.12 -26.99
C GLY A 241 -16.10 -5.72 -27.01
N LEU A 242 -15.78 -5.16 -25.86
CA LEU A 242 -15.18 -3.83 -25.73
C LEU A 242 -13.70 -3.83 -26.10
N THR A 243 -12.96 -4.86 -25.72
CA THR A 243 -11.50 -4.95 -25.82
C THR A 243 -10.90 -4.75 -27.21
N PRO A 244 -11.54 -5.15 -28.33
CA PRO A 244 -11.02 -4.82 -29.65
C PRO A 244 -11.12 -3.33 -30.04
N LYS A 245 -12.04 -2.60 -29.41
CA LYS A 245 -12.35 -1.19 -29.73
C LYS A 245 -11.74 -0.21 -28.75
N MET A 246 -11.48 -0.64 -27.54
CA MET A 246 -11.06 0.19 -26.41
C MET A 246 -9.97 -0.54 -25.65
N LYS A 247 -8.82 0.10 -25.48
CA LYS A 247 -7.73 -0.45 -24.67
C LYS A 247 -8.03 -0.35 -23.18
N ILE A 248 -7.58 -1.33 -22.40
CA ILE A 248 -7.73 -1.32 -20.96
C ILE A 248 -6.43 -0.83 -20.31
N ALA A 249 -6.52 0.24 -19.54
CA ALA A 249 -5.47 0.74 -18.67
C ALA A 249 -5.74 0.27 -17.24
N GLY A 250 -5.01 -0.75 -16.78
CA GLY A 250 -5.07 -1.22 -15.40
C GLY A 250 -4.25 -0.30 -14.50
N LEU A 251 -4.91 0.66 -13.82
CA LEU A 251 -4.20 1.65 -13.02
C LEU A 251 -3.63 1.05 -11.72
N LEU A 252 -4.29 0.06 -11.12
CA LEU A 252 -3.71 -0.82 -10.10
C LEU A 252 -4.10 -2.26 -10.39
N VAL A 253 -3.17 -3.02 -10.88
CA VAL A 253 -3.32 -4.46 -11.18
C VAL A 253 -2.12 -5.21 -10.61
N LEU A 254 -2.40 -6.25 -9.88
CA LEU A 254 -1.38 -7.12 -9.30
C LEU A 254 -1.21 -8.39 -10.13
N ILE A 255 -0.09 -9.07 -9.95
CA ILE A 255 0.17 -10.35 -10.65
C ILE A 255 -0.86 -11.42 -10.28
N THR A 256 -1.41 -11.37 -9.08
CA THR A 256 -2.50 -12.25 -8.62
C THR A 256 -3.80 -12.00 -9.39
N ASP A 257 -4.09 -10.75 -9.75
CA ASP A 257 -5.27 -10.41 -10.57
C ASP A 257 -5.11 -11.00 -11.99
N ILE A 258 -3.91 -10.89 -12.57
CA ILE A 258 -3.62 -11.50 -13.88
C ILE A 258 -3.70 -13.03 -13.81
N HIS A 259 -3.23 -13.63 -12.73
CA HIS A 259 -3.34 -15.07 -12.50
C HIS A 259 -4.81 -15.53 -12.45
N ALA A 260 -5.66 -14.77 -11.78
CA ALA A 260 -7.10 -15.06 -11.67
C ALA A 260 -7.87 -14.80 -12.98
N LEU A 261 -7.46 -13.80 -13.77
CA LEU A 261 -8.05 -13.48 -15.08
C LEU A 261 -7.63 -14.46 -16.17
N GLY A 262 -6.38 -14.91 -16.12
CA GLY A 262 -5.71 -15.61 -17.20
C GLY A 262 -5.23 -14.68 -18.31
N LEU A 263 -4.14 -15.06 -18.96
CA LEU A 263 -3.51 -14.27 -20.03
C LEU A 263 -4.45 -13.95 -21.21
N PRO A 264 -5.36 -14.85 -21.68
CA PRO A 264 -6.24 -14.51 -22.78
C PRO A 264 -7.12 -13.28 -22.55
N ALA A 265 -7.59 -13.07 -21.31
CA ALA A 265 -8.43 -11.92 -20.95
C ALA A 265 -7.61 -10.67 -20.64
N ALA A 266 -6.38 -10.82 -20.15
CA ALA A 266 -5.54 -9.72 -19.65
C ALA A 266 -4.46 -9.26 -20.64
N GLN A 267 -4.18 -10.02 -21.71
CA GLN A 267 -3.08 -9.74 -22.66
C GLN A 267 -3.12 -8.31 -23.20
N GLY A 268 -1.95 -7.69 -23.30
CA GLY A 268 -1.79 -6.34 -23.84
C GLY A 268 -2.13 -5.22 -22.83
N MET A 269 -2.67 -5.53 -21.66
CA MET A 269 -2.96 -4.54 -20.61
C MET A 269 -1.65 -3.91 -20.13
N TYR A 270 -1.64 -2.58 -20.01
CA TYR A 270 -0.56 -1.83 -19.36
C TYR A 270 -0.85 -1.65 -17.89
N LEU A 271 0.20 -1.76 -17.07
CA LEU A 271 0.16 -1.51 -15.63
C LEU A 271 1.51 -0.96 -15.13
N THR A 272 1.48 -0.31 -13.98
CA THR A 272 2.68 0.16 -13.28
C THR A 272 2.86 -0.61 -11.99
N THR A 273 4.08 -1.11 -11.74
CA THR A 273 4.42 -1.84 -10.52
C THR A 273 5.73 -1.34 -9.93
N ALA A 274 5.85 -1.42 -8.61
CA ALA A 274 7.09 -1.09 -7.90
C ALA A 274 8.13 -2.22 -7.95
N TRP A 275 7.66 -3.43 -8.12
CA TRP A 275 8.51 -4.63 -8.08
C TRP A 275 7.84 -5.79 -8.83
N TYR A 276 8.68 -6.67 -9.38
CA TYR A 276 8.25 -7.91 -10.03
C TYR A 276 9.16 -9.07 -9.60
N TRP A 277 8.56 -10.23 -9.31
CA TRP A 277 9.26 -11.38 -8.76
C TRP A 277 10.43 -11.89 -9.61
N ASP A 278 10.38 -11.68 -10.91
CA ASP A 278 11.39 -12.13 -11.90
C ASP A 278 12.29 -10.99 -12.41
N GLN A 279 12.40 -9.87 -11.68
CA GLN A 279 13.19 -8.72 -12.17
C GLN A 279 14.71 -8.91 -12.03
N ASP A 280 15.17 -9.66 -11.03
CA ASP A 280 16.58 -10.00 -10.77
C ASP A 280 16.71 -11.25 -9.91
N ASP A 281 17.97 -11.75 -9.71
CA ASP A 281 18.24 -12.96 -8.94
C ASP A 281 17.80 -12.85 -7.47
N ALA A 282 18.01 -11.72 -6.83
CA ALA A 282 17.63 -11.53 -5.44
C ALA A 282 16.09 -11.57 -5.29
N SER A 283 15.37 -10.96 -6.23
CA SER A 283 13.90 -11.01 -6.28
C SER A 283 13.39 -12.43 -6.51
N ARG A 284 14.00 -13.20 -7.43
CA ARG A 284 13.66 -14.62 -7.66
C ARG A 284 13.87 -15.49 -6.43
N GLN A 285 15.00 -15.31 -5.74
CA GLN A 285 15.33 -16.08 -4.52
C GLN A 285 14.34 -15.81 -3.40
N TRP A 286 14.02 -14.54 -3.16
CA TRP A 286 13.03 -14.18 -2.14
C TRP A 286 11.63 -14.69 -2.51
N ALA A 287 11.22 -14.49 -3.77
CA ALA A 287 9.93 -14.94 -4.27
C ALA A 287 9.75 -16.47 -4.18
N ALA A 288 10.82 -17.26 -4.41
CA ALA A 288 10.77 -18.70 -4.25
C ALA A 288 10.50 -19.11 -2.80
N ARG A 289 11.16 -18.48 -1.81
CA ARG A 289 10.92 -18.71 -0.39
C ARG A 289 9.50 -18.34 0.05
N PHE A 290 8.96 -17.23 -0.48
CA PHE A 290 7.58 -16.85 -0.23
C PHE A 290 6.59 -17.86 -0.83
N GLU A 291 6.84 -18.32 -2.07
CA GLU A 291 6.00 -19.30 -2.74
C GLU A 291 5.97 -20.67 -2.02
N GLU A 292 7.06 -21.10 -1.41
CA GLU A 292 7.08 -22.30 -0.57
C GLU A 292 6.05 -22.22 0.57
N LYS A 293 5.86 -21.03 1.14
CA LYS A 293 4.93 -20.79 2.25
C LYS A 293 3.50 -20.53 1.79
N MET A 294 3.33 -19.69 0.77
CA MET A 294 2.03 -19.17 0.36
C MET A 294 1.44 -19.87 -0.87
N LYS A 295 2.22 -20.75 -1.54
CA LYS A 295 1.81 -21.50 -2.75
C LYS A 295 1.41 -20.61 -3.93
N LYS A 296 1.86 -19.35 -3.92
CA LYS A 296 1.69 -18.37 -4.98
C LYS A 296 2.86 -17.40 -5.03
N LYS A 297 3.12 -16.81 -6.20
CA LYS A 297 4.13 -15.76 -6.32
C LYS A 297 3.68 -14.48 -5.59
N PRO A 298 4.62 -13.77 -4.95
CA PRO A 298 4.32 -12.48 -4.32
C PRO A 298 4.12 -11.38 -5.36
N SER A 299 3.34 -10.38 -5.00
CA SER A 299 3.25 -9.10 -5.69
C SER A 299 4.19 -8.06 -5.08
N MET A 300 4.17 -6.83 -5.61
CA MET A 300 4.87 -5.69 -5.02
C MET A 300 4.44 -5.39 -3.57
N LEU A 301 3.24 -5.83 -3.15
CA LEU A 301 2.73 -5.56 -1.82
C LEU A 301 3.46 -6.38 -0.77
N GLN A 302 3.52 -7.71 -0.93
CA GLN A 302 4.24 -8.58 0.00
C GLN A 302 5.75 -8.30 0.01
N ALA A 303 6.33 -7.98 -1.16
CA ALA A 303 7.73 -7.54 -1.24
C ALA A 303 7.94 -6.23 -0.48
N GLY A 304 6.97 -5.31 -0.57
CA GLY A 304 6.94 -4.06 0.18
C GLY A 304 6.81 -4.25 1.69
N ASP A 305 5.93 -5.14 2.15
CA ASP A 305 5.76 -5.47 3.57
C ASP A 305 7.04 -6.02 4.20
N TYR A 306 7.71 -6.94 3.49
CA TYR A 306 9.00 -7.46 3.91
C TYR A 306 10.05 -6.34 3.98
N SER A 307 10.18 -5.53 2.93
CA SER A 307 11.15 -4.44 2.84
C SER A 307 10.90 -3.36 3.90
N ALA A 308 9.64 -2.93 4.08
CA ALA A 308 9.24 -1.97 5.10
C ALA A 308 9.58 -2.45 6.52
N THR A 309 9.27 -3.71 6.81
CA THR A 309 9.60 -4.34 8.09
C THR A 309 11.09 -4.39 8.33
N THR A 310 11.85 -4.84 7.34
CA THR A 310 13.32 -4.90 7.40
C THR A 310 13.92 -3.52 7.59
N THR A 311 13.41 -2.51 6.88
CA THR A 311 13.89 -1.11 6.95
C THR A 311 13.65 -0.52 8.35
N TYR A 312 12.47 -0.72 8.93
CA TYR A 312 12.17 -0.31 10.30
C TYR A 312 13.09 -0.99 11.31
N LEU A 313 13.24 -2.30 11.24
CA LEU A 313 14.07 -3.07 12.17
C LEU A 313 15.56 -2.72 12.04
N LYS A 314 16.05 -2.38 10.85
CA LYS A 314 17.40 -1.82 10.64
C LYS A 314 17.55 -0.46 11.33
N ALA A 315 16.52 0.40 11.28
CA ALA A 315 16.53 1.69 11.98
C ALA A 315 16.61 1.49 13.49
N VAL A 316 15.83 0.56 14.04
CA VAL A 316 15.87 0.21 15.47
C VAL A 316 17.24 -0.36 15.85
N ALA A 317 17.82 -1.25 15.04
CA ALA A 317 19.15 -1.81 15.30
C ALA A 317 20.24 -0.72 15.31
N ALA A 318 20.18 0.21 14.36
CA ALA A 318 21.18 1.28 14.22
C ALA A 318 21.09 2.35 15.32
N THR A 319 19.87 2.63 15.81
CA THR A 319 19.64 3.66 16.82
C THR A 319 19.59 3.14 18.25
N GLY A 320 19.43 1.83 18.43
CA GLY A 320 19.16 1.20 19.73
C GLY A 320 17.80 1.59 20.33
N SER A 321 16.91 2.23 19.56
CA SER A 321 15.68 2.86 20.05
C SER A 321 14.46 2.47 19.21
N THR A 322 13.30 2.40 19.86
CA THR A 322 11.97 2.31 19.23
C THR A 322 11.22 3.63 19.30
N ASP A 323 11.84 4.70 19.82
CA ASP A 323 11.26 6.04 19.86
C ASP A 323 10.96 6.54 18.44
N GLY A 324 9.74 7.02 18.23
CA GLY A 324 9.27 7.36 16.88
C GLY A 324 10.04 8.51 16.25
N ASP A 325 10.39 9.55 17.01
CA ASP A 325 11.16 10.69 16.49
C ASP A 325 12.57 10.25 16.07
N THR A 326 13.21 9.43 16.90
CA THR A 326 14.55 8.86 16.64
C THR A 326 14.55 7.98 15.40
N VAL A 327 13.59 7.05 15.30
CA VAL A 327 13.46 6.12 14.18
C VAL A 327 13.16 6.87 12.89
N MET A 328 12.19 7.80 12.88
CA MET A 328 11.82 8.57 11.69
C MET A 328 12.96 9.46 11.20
N LYS A 329 13.75 10.02 12.10
CA LYS A 329 14.96 10.79 11.74
C LYS A 329 15.97 9.91 11.03
N TRP A 330 16.22 8.70 11.54
CA TRP A 330 17.14 7.75 10.91
C TRP A 330 16.64 7.32 9.53
N LEU A 331 15.35 6.97 9.42
CA LEU A 331 14.72 6.53 8.17
C LEU A 331 14.83 7.58 7.06
N LYS A 332 14.62 8.85 7.38
CA LYS A 332 14.73 9.96 6.42
C LYS A 332 16.16 10.29 6.02
N ALA A 333 17.16 9.91 6.83
CA ALA A 333 18.57 10.18 6.58
C ALA A 333 19.30 9.05 5.85
N ASN A 334 18.72 7.85 5.79
CA ASN A 334 19.40 6.67 5.26
C ASN A 334 18.62 6.07 4.08
N PRO A 335 19.32 5.80 2.95
CA PRO A 335 18.68 5.18 1.80
C PRO A 335 18.31 3.72 2.07
N VAL A 336 17.25 3.27 1.43
CA VAL A 336 16.81 1.87 1.45
C VAL A 336 17.44 1.13 0.29
N ASN A 337 18.13 0.03 0.60
CA ASN A 337 18.75 -0.85 -0.37
C ASN A 337 18.51 -2.31 0.02
N ASP A 338 17.70 -3.00 -0.79
CA ASP A 338 17.44 -4.43 -0.68
C ASP A 338 16.99 -5.01 -2.04
N PHE A 339 16.33 -6.17 -2.05
CA PHE A 339 15.82 -6.77 -3.29
C PHE A 339 14.59 -6.01 -3.83
N PHE A 340 13.82 -5.32 -2.97
CA PHE A 340 12.64 -4.55 -3.39
C PHE A 340 13.04 -3.26 -4.08
N VAL A 341 14.02 -2.53 -3.54
CA VAL A 341 14.39 -1.21 -4.03
C VAL A 341 15.90 -0.99 -3.98
N LYS A 342 16.41 -0.25 -4.96
CA LYS A 342 17.78 0.28 -4.98
C LYS A 342 17.73 1.79 -4.80
N ASP A 343 18.49 2.30 -3.84
CA ASP A 343 18.60 3.73 -3.51
C ASP A 343 17.25 4.43 -3.24
N GLY A 344 16.34 3.72 -2.57
CA GLY A 344 15.05 4.28 -2.13
C GLY A 344 15.26 5.36 -1.06
N ARG A 345 14.53 6.49 -1.16
CA ARG A 345 14.69 7.63 -0.24
C ARG A 345 13.35 8.08 0.33
N ILE A 346 13.28 8.13 1.65
CA ILE A 346 12.09 8.61 2.36
C ILE A 346 12.23 10.14 2.54
N ARG A 347 11.34 10.89 1.86
CA ARG A 347 11.31 12.35 1.90
C ARG A 347 10.71 12.89 3.21
N ALA A 348 10.78 14.21 3.39
CA ALA A 348 10.20 14.89 4.55
C ALA A 348 8.68 14.66 4.67
N ASP A 349 7.96 14.61 3.53
CA ASP A 349 6.52 14.30 3.47
C ASP A 349 6.17 12.82 3.70
N GLY A 350 7.18 11.98 3.92
CA GLY A 350 7.01 10.54 4.15
C GLY A 350 6.91 9.69 2.88
N LEU A 351 6.95 10.29 1.69
CA LEU A 351 6.95 9.52 0.44
C LEU A 351 8.29 8.80 0.25
N MET A 352 8.26 7.49 0.06
CA MET A 352 9.42 6.72 -0.37
C MET A 352 9.58 6.85 -1.88
N VAL A 353 10.60 7.57 -2.31
CA VAL A 353 10.92 7.77 -3.72
C VAL A 353 11.83 6.66 -4.21
N HIS A 354 11.39 5.92 -5.20
CA HIS A 354 12.13 4.86 -5.88
C HIS A 354 11.62 4.70 -7.31
N ASP A 355 12.32 3.96 -8.13
CA ASP A 355 11.88 3.70 -9.50
C ASP A 355 10.67 2.77 -9.54
N MET A 356 9.82 2.98 -10.54
CA MET A 356 8.70 2.12 -10.86
C MET A 356 8.89 1.49 -12.24
N PHE A 357 8.18 0.42 -12.51
CA PHE A 357 8.27 -0.33 -13.76
C PHE A 357 6.94 -0.29 -14.50
N LEU A 358 6.97 0.19 -15.74
CA LEU A 358 5.87 0.02 -16.66
C LEU A 358 5.95 -1.37 -17.25
N MET A 359 4.92 -2.15 -17.06
CA MET A 359 4.79 -3.51 -17.54
C MET A 359 3.65 -3.62 -18.55
N GLN A 360 3.77 -4.58 -19.46
CA GLN A 360 2.66 -5.04 -20.30
C GLN A 360 2.41 -6.51 -20.05
N VAL A 361 1.14 -6.88 -19.93
CA VAL A 361 0.74 -8.28 -19.80
C VAL A 361 1.03 -9.02 -21.11
N LYS A 362 1.75 -10.13 -21.01
CA LYS A 362 2.11 -11.00 -22.14
C LYS A 362 0.89 -11.63 -22.80
N ALA A 363 0.97 -11.87 -24.10
CA ALA A 363 0.08 -12.81 -24.77
C ALA A 363 0.39 -14.25 -24.30
N PRO A 364 -0.57 -15.19 -24.37
CA PRO A 364 -0.32 -16.58 -24.00
C PRO A 364 0.92 -17.22 -24.63
N ALA A 365 1.18 -16.91 -25.90
CA ALA A 365 2.34 -17.42 -26.65
C ALA A 365 3.69 -16.83 -26.19
N GLU A 366 3.70 -15.71 -25.49
CA GLU A 366 4.92 -15.06 -24.95
C GLU A 366 5.30 -15.58 -23.56
N SER A 367 4.37 -16.23 -22.84
CA SER A 367 4.58 -16.73 -21.49
C SER A 367 5.31 -18.09 -21.50
N LYS A 368 6.30 -18.24 -20.64
CA LYS A 368 7.07 -19.47 -20.44
C LYS A 368 6.41 -20.43 -19.42
N GLY A 369 5.32 -20.01 -18.79
CA GLY A 369 4.61 -20.82 -17.79
C GLY A 369 3.88 -19.99 -16.74
N PRO A 370 3.37 -20.62 -15.68
CA PRO A 370 2.65 -19.94 -14.62
C PRO A 370 3.48 -18.78 -14.01
N TRP A 371 2.82 -17.64 -13.75
CA TRP A 371 3.38 -16.43 -13.19
C TRP A 371 4.35 -15.64 -14.07
N ASP A 372 4.73 -16.13 -15.27
CA ASP A 372 5.50 -15.37 -16.24
C ASP A 372 4.57 -14.52 -17.11
N TYR A 373 3.98 -13.48 -16.50
CA TYR A 373 2.88 -12.71 -17.10
C TYR A 373 3.28 -11.36 -17.62
N TYR A 374 4.43 -10.82 -17.20
CA TYR A 374 4.81 -9.46 -17.52
C TYR A 374 6.03 -9.39 -18.44
N LYS A 375 6.02 -8.43 -19.34
CA LYS A 375 7.21 -7.93 -20.02
C LYS A 375 7.46 -6.49 -19.62
N LEU A 376 8.72 -6.16 -19.31
CA LEU A 376 9.14 -4.81 -19.01
C LEU A 376 9.08 -3.95 -20.25
N VAL A 377 8.33 -2.84 -20.18
CA VAL A 377 8.24 -1.84 -21.26
C VAL A 377 9.19 -0.68 -20.98
N ALA A 378 9.20 -0.17 -19.75
CA ALA A 378 10.08 0.93 -19.36
C ALA A 378 10.31 0.95 -17.84
N ARG A 379 11.46 1.48 -17.44
CA ARG A 379 11.73 1.89 -16.07
C ARG A 379 11.42 3.39 -15.95
N ALA A 380 10.66 3.77 -14.97
CA ALA A 380 10.29 5.15 -14.68
C ALA A 380 11.06 5.63 -13.44
N PRO A 381 12.02 6.58 -13.59
CA PRO A 381 12.79 7.09 -12.46
C PRO A 381 11.91 7.71 -11.38
N GLY A 382 12.24 7.47 -10.11
CA GLY A 382 11.48 7.93 -8.97
C GLY A 382 11.19 9.43 -8.99
N ASP A 383 12.18 10.26 -9.32
CA ASP A 383 12.04 11.72 -9.39
C ASP A 383 11.05 12.20 -10.49
N GLN A 384 10.73 11.36 -11.47
CA GLN A 384 9.82 11.67 -12.57
C GLN A 384 8.42 11.11 -12.37
N ILE A 385 8.29 10.03 -11.61
CA ILE A 385 7.03 9.29 -11.46
C ILE A 385 6.19 9.81 -10.31
N TYR A 386 6.79 10.22 -9.19
CA TYR A 386 6.10 10.77 -8.03
C TYR A 386 5.87 12.29 -8.11
N THR A 387 5.02 12.81 -7.22
CA THR A 387 4.85 14.27 -7.06
C THR A 387 6.19 14.90 -6.67
N SER A 388 6.64 15.89 -7.46
CA SER A 388 7.89 16.60 -7.13
C SER A 388 7.74 17.43 -5.84
N PRO A 389 8.82 17.66 -5.10
CA PRO A 389 8.80 18.48 -3.88
C PRO A 389 8.11 19.84 -4.07
N ALA A 390 8.38 20.52 -5.18
CA ALA A 390 7.82 21.83 -5.50
C ALA A 390 6.28 21.82 -5.73
N LYS A 391 5.70 20.66 -6.07
CA LYS A 391 4.26 20.48 -6.28
C LYS A 391 3.56 19.81 -5.09
N SER A 392 4.29 19.44 -4.05
CA SER A 392 3.71 18.84 -2.85
C SER A 392 2.86 19.86 -2.09
N THR A 393 1.68 19.42 -1.67
CA THR A 393 0.79 20.20 -0.78
C THR A 393 1.01 19.89 0.69
N CYS A 394 1.97 19.03 1.00
CA CYS A 394 2.32 18.65 2.37
C CYS A 394 2.92 19.83 3.14
N ARG A 395 2.39 20.08 4.34
CA ARG A 395 2.90 21.14 5.24
C ARG A 395 4.36 20.95 5.65
N LEU A 396 4.85 19.72 5.62
CA LEU A 396 6.24 19.36 6.00
C LEU A 396 7.24 19.64 4.87
N MET A 397 6.77 19.98 3.67
CA MET A 397 7.60 20.33 2.49
C MET A 397 7.75 21.84 2.30
N LYS A 398 7.03 22.63 3.10
CA LYS A 398 7.17 24.09 3.08
C LYS A 398 8.34 24.46 3.98
N PRO A 399 9.23 25.38 3.56
CA PRO A 399 10.33 25.89 4.38
C PRO A 399 9.84 26.63 5.61
#